data_1d77a20f3978283de7c4e979a806fd30
#
_entry.id   1d77a20f3978283de7c4e979a806fd30
#
_cell.length_a   1.000
_cell.length_b   1.000
_cell.length_c   1.000
_cell.angle_alpha   90.00
_cell.angle_beta   90.00
_cell.angle_gamma   90.00
#
_symmetry.space_group_name_H-M   'P 1'
#
loop_
_entity.id
_entity.type
_entity.pdbx_description
1 polymer ?
#
loop_
_entity_poly.entity_id
_entity_poly.type
_entity_poly.pdbx_seq_one_letter_code
_entity_poly.pdbx_strand_id
1 'polypeptide(L)'
;MTDARPFHFKHFSLYHHRSTMKVGTDAILLGRWTEVKPTDVVMDIGTGCGLLPLMLSQKGVAQVDAVDIDKASIEEATVNFEASQWRDQLKAFHSDIVDFQTDKKYDLIVSNPPFFNRYSKCDSDRKSRARHNDAGLSYAAICSVASRLMQPEGRFALVLPVNVMEAFMEEAEKGRLYLHKRMTIIPIEGKEPNRVNLELGFGKNSEIQEETFVIRDTDKRFTAQYNEFLKDYYLGL
;
A
#
# COMPACT_ATOMS: atom_id res chain seq x y z
N MET A 1 -19.02 -8.42 23.61
CA MET A 1 -18.93 -8.35 22.14
C MET A 1 -18.77 -6.87 21.81
N THR A 2 -17.59 -6.43 21.40
CA THR A 2 -17.41 -5.06 20.94
C THR A 2 -18.19 -4.92 19.64
N ASP A 3 -19.13 -3.98 19.61
CA ASP A 3 -19.94 -3.63 18.44
C ASP A 3 -19.00 -3.04 17.37
N ALA A 4 -18.39 -3.92 16.59
CA ALA A 4 -17.42 -3.56 15.58
C ALA A 4 -18.17 -3.04 14.36
N ARG A 5 -18.32 -1.72 14.25
CA ARG A 5 -18.98 -1.09 13.11
C ARG A 5 -18.02 -1.06 11.93
N PRO A 6 -18.48 -1.45 10.72
CA PRO A 6 -17.68 -1.33 9.52
C PRO A 6 -17.43 0.13 9.16
N PHE A 7 -16.34 0.40 8.47
CA PHE A 7 -16.11 1.66 7.79
C PHE A 7 -16.84 1.61 6.42
N HIS A 8 -17.59 2.66 6.11
CA HIS A 8 -18.41 2.71 4.89
C HIS A 8 -17.78 3.61 3.84
N PHE A 9 -17.55 3.06 2.67
CA PHE A 9 -17.28 3.76 1.42
C PHE A 9 -18.54 3.78 0.55
N LYS A 10 -18.55 4.50 -0.58
CA LYS A 10 -19.72 4.59 -1.46
C LYS A 10 -20.14 3.23 -2.05
N HIS A 11 -19.17 2.38 -2.38
CA HIS A 11 -19.42 1.13 -3.10
C HIS A 11 -19.11 -0.13 -2.31
N PHE A 12 -18.52 -0.01 -1.14
CA PHE A 12 -18.23 -1.12 -0.24
C PHE A 12 -18.15 -0.67 1.21
N SER A 13 -18.19 -1.63 2.10
CA SER A 13 -17.93 -1.45 3.52
C SER A 13 -16.90 -2.47 3.97
N LEU A 14 -16.09 -2.15 4.96
CA LEU A 14 -15.12 -3.11 5.48
C LEU A 14 -14.97 -3.00 7.00
N TYR A 15 -14.71 -4.13 7.61
CA TYR A 15 -14.27 -4.23 9.00
C TYR A 15 -12.74 -4.03 9.06
N HIS A 16 -12.24 -3.40 10.11
CA HIS A 16 -10.81 -3.14 10.33
C HIS A 16 -10.43 -3.19 11.82
N HIS A 17 -11.10 -4.06 12.57
CA HIS A 17 -10.93 -4.13 14.03
C HIS A 17 -9.95 -5.19 14.47
N ARG A 18 -9.77 -6.23 13.66
CA ARG A 18 -8.88 -7.36 13.92
C ARG A 18 -7.52 -7.22 13.27
N SER A 19 -7.45 -6.52 12.17
CA SER A 19 -6.20 -6.25 11.44
C SER A 19 -5.27 -5.33 12.25
N THR A 20 -3.97 -5.54 12.06
CA THR A 20 -2.90 -4.77 12.72
C THR A 20 -2.92 -3.28 12.34
N MET A 21 -3.39 -2.96 11.13
CA MET A 21 -3.54 -1.58 10.65
C MET A 21 -5.01 -1.29 10.36
N LYS A 22 -5.48 -0.17 10.91
CA LYS A 22 -6.82 0.36 10.61
C LYS A 22 -6.83 1.09 9.27
N VAL A 23 -8.05 1.35 8.76
CA VAL A 23 -8.23 2.26 7.62
C VAL A 23 -7.50 3.57 7.89
N GLY A 24 -6.55 3.89 7.05
CA GLY A 24 -5.71 5.08 7.17
C GLY A 24 -5.65 5.88 5.87
N THR A 25 -5.42 7.19 5.98
CA THR A 25 -5.33 8.10 4.84
C THR A 25 -4.26 7.67 3.84
N ASP A 26 -3.13 7.12 4.31
CA ASP A 26 -2.03 6.68 3.47
C ASP A 26 -2.49 5.62 2.45
N ALA A 27 -3.17 4.56 2.92
CA ALA A 27 -3.69 3.50 2.05
C ALA A 27 -4.80 4.03 1.10
N ILE A 28 -5.67 4.92 1.57
CA ILE A 28 -6.74 5.50 0.74
C ILE A 28 -6.15 6.35 -0.38
N LEU A 29 -5.17 7.20 -0.08
CA LEU A 29 -4.51 8.03 -1.08
C LEU A 29 -3.73 7.17 -2.08
N LEU A 30 -3.03 6.12 -1.62
CA LEU A 30 -2.35 5.17 -2.50
C LEU A 30 -3.34 4.47 -3.42
N GLY A 31 -4.41 3.88 -2.87
CA GLY A 31 -5.40 3.14 -3.65
C GLY A 31 -6.10 4.01 -4.71
N ARG A 32 -6.39 5.27 -4.39
CA ARG A 32 -6.95 6.21 -5.36
C ARG A 32 -5.93 6.66 -6.41
N TRP A 33 -4.69 6.93 -5.99
CA TRP A 33 -3.61 7.41 -6.86
C TRP A 33 -3.14 6.37 -7.86
N THR A 34 -2.99 5.12 -7.44
CA THR A 34 -2.53 4.02 -8.29
C THR A 34 -3.45 3.84 -9.49
N GLU A 35 -2.92 3.99 -10.69
CA GLU A 35 -3.65 3.73 -11.93
C GLU A 35 -3.77 2.22 -12.17
N VAL A 36 -4.88 1.80 -12.79
CA VAL A 36 -5.13 0.40 -13.10
C VAL A 36 -5.70 0.23 -14.50
N LYS A 37 -5.51 -0.95 -15.07
CA LYS A 37 -6.12 -1.39 -16.32
C LYS A 37 -7.12 -2.53 -16.02
N PRO A 38 -8.17 -2.70 -16.83
CA PRO A 38 -9.14 -3.79 -16.61
C PRO A 38 -8.53 -5.20 -16.71
N THR A 39 -7.36 -5.31 -17.31
CA THR A 39 -6.61 -6.59 -17.46
C THR A 39 -5.62 -6.84 -16.34
N ASP A 40 -5.36 -5.85 -15.47
CA ASP A 40 -4.32 -5.97 -14.45
C ASP A 40 -4.64 -7.10 -13.46
N VAL A 41 -3.68 -7.98 -13.27
CA VAL A 41 -3.59 -8.93 -12.16
C VAL A 41 -2.72 -8.30 -11.10
N VAL A 42 -3.27 -8.12 -9.90
CA VAL A 42 -2.66 -7.31 -8.84
C VAL A 42 -2.22 -8.19 -7.68
N MET A 43 -1.07 -7.87 -7.08
CA MET A 43 -0.63 -8.37 -5.77
C MET A 43 -0.66 -7.23 -4.75
N ASP A 44 -1.33 -7.43 -3.61
CA ASP A 44 -1.26 -6.54 -2.45
C ASP A 44 -0.39 -7.16 -1.35
N ILE A 45 0.72 -6.52 -1.02
CA ILE A 45 1.68 -6.99 -0.01
C ILE A 45 1.43 -6.30 1.32
N GLY A 46 1.08 -7.08 2.35
CA GLY A 46 0.69 -6.56 3.65
C GLY A 46 -0.72 -5.97 3.62
N THR A 47 -1.68 -6.78 3.19
CA THR A 47 -3.04 -6.32 2.86
C THR A 47 -3.84 -5.78 4.06
N GLY A 48 -3.49 -6.17 5.29
CA GLY A 48 -4.26 -5.82 6.47
C GLY A 48 -5.73 -6.25 6.33
N CYS A 49 -6.65 -5.30 6.49
CA CYS A 49 -8.09 -5.57 6.35
C CYS A 49 -8.59 -5.68 4.90
N GLY A 50 -7.72 -5.62 3.88
CA GLY A 50 -8.11 -5.74 2.48
C GLY A 50 -8.57 -4.43 1.83
N LEU A 51 -8.19 -3.28 2.36
CA LEU A 51 -8.62 -1.97 1.85
C LEU A 51 -8.14 -1.71 0.42
N LEU A 52 -6.84 -1.87 0.14
CA LEU A 52 -6.28 -1.64 -1.20
C LEU A 52 -6.91 -2.55 -2.25
N PRO A 53 -7.04 -3.87 -2.03
CA PRO A 53 -7.77 -4.76 -2.93
C PRO A 53 -9.18 -4.27 -3.30
N LEU A 54 -9.99 -3.87 -2.31
CA LEU A 54 -11.34 -3.36 -2.55
C LEU A 54 -11.35 -2.06 -3.35
N MET A 55 -10.44 -1.13 -3.03
CA MET A 55 -10.32 0.13 -3.77
C MET A 55 -9.91 -0.08 -5.23
N LEU A 56 -8.99 -1.00 -5.50
CA LEU A 56 -8.52 -1.31 -6.86
C LEU A 56 -9.58 -2.09 -7.64
N SER A 57 -10.32 -3.00 -6.98
CA SER A 57 -11.45 -3.69 -7.61
C SER A 57 -12.57 -2.73 -8.01
N GLN A 58 -12.85 -1.69 -7.21
CA GLN A 58 -13.76 -0.61 -7.60
C GLN A 58 -13.33 0.09 -8.90
N LYS A 59 -12.01 0.13 -9.18
CA LYS A 59 -11.45 0.70 -10.41
C LYS A 59 -11.45 -0.27 -11.59
N GLY A 60 -11.83 -1.53 -11.37
CA GLY A 60 -12.08 -2.53 -12.40
C GLY A 60 -10.90 -3.41 -12.77
N VAL A 61 -9.97 -3.72 -11.85
CA VAL A 61 -8.90 -4.71 -12.10
C VAL A 61 -9.46 -6.11 -12.31
N ALA A 62 -8.72 -6.98 -13.02
CA ALA A 62 -9.17 -8.34 -13.32
C ALA A 62 -9.18 -9.24 -12.08
N GLN A 63 -8.12 -9.17 -11.28
CA GLN A 63 -7.93 -10.00 -10.09
C GLN A 63 -6.98 -9.34 -9.09
N VAL A 64 -7.19 -9.58 -7.79
CA VAL A 64 -6.24 -9.22 -6.73
C VAL A 64 -5.94 -10.43 -5.85
N ASP A 65 -4.66 -10.76 -5.73
CA ASP A 65 -4.13 -11.67 -4.73
C ASP A 65 -3.55 -10.83 -3.58
N ALA A 66 -4.07 -11.00 -2.37
CA ALA A 66 -3.73 -10.22 -1.18
C ALA A 66 -3.01 -11.09 -0.17
N VAL A 67 -1.82 -10.69 0.27
CA VAL A 67 -0.99 -11.49 1.20
C VAL A 67 -0.73 -10.71 2.47
N ASP A 68 -0.84 -11.36 3.62
CA ASP A 68 -0.42 -10.83 4.92
C ASP A 68 0.13 -11.94 5.80
N ILE A 69 1.11 -11.61 6.63
CA ILE A 69 1.68 -12.52 7.62
C ILE A 69 0.81 -12.65 8.87
N ASP A 70 -0.06 -11.66 9.13
CA ASP A 70 -0.96 -11.68 10.26
C ASP A 70 -2.26 -12.43 9.93
N LYS A 71 -2.48 -13.54 10.62
CA LYS A 71 -3.66 -14.37 10.40
C LYS A 71 -4.97 -13.63 10.66
N ALA A 72 -5.02 -12.76 11.68
CA ALA A 72 -6.24 -12.03 12.02
C ALA A 72 -6.59 -11.00 10.94
N SER A 73 -5.59 -10.38 10.31
CA SER A 73 -5.75 -9.51 9.14
C SER A 73 -6.33 -10.28 7.95
N ILE A 74 -5.81 -11.47 7.64
CA ILE A 74 -6.31 -12.30 6.54
C ILE A 74 -7.75 -12.78 6.78
N GLU A 75 -8.08 -13.20 8.01
CA GLU A 75 -9.45 -13.57 8.34
C GLU A 75 -10.42 -12.38 8.17
N GLU A 76 -10.01 -11.18 8.55
CA GLU A 76 -10.82 -9.96 8.37
C GLU A 76 -10.92 -9.55 6.90
N ALA A 77 -9.81 -9.58 6.14
CA ALA A 77 -9.80 -9.32 4.71
C ALA A 77 -10.72 -10.30 3.94
N THR A 78 -10.67 -11.58 4.29
CA THR A 78 -11.55 -12.60 3.68
C THR A 78 -13.02 -12.26 3.90
N VAL A 79 -13.43 -11.91 5.12
CA VAL A 79 -14.81 -11.48 5.41
C VAL A 79 -15.20 -10.26 4.60
N ASN A 80 -14.31 -9.27 4.49
CA ASN A 80 -14.54 -8.06 3.70
C ASN A 80 -14.67 -8.37 2.20
N PHE A 81 -13.86 -9.28 1.67
CA PHE A 81 -13.90 -9.69 0.26
C PHE A 81 -15.20 -10.43 -0.05
N GLU A 82 -15.58 -11.41 0.78
CA GLU A 82 -16.82 -12.18 0.63
C GLU A 82 -18.07 -11.29 0.67
N ALA A 83 -18.05 -10.22 1.47
CA ALA A 83 -19.16 -9.26 1.58
C ALA A 83 -19.20 -8.27 0.40
N SER A 84 -18.17 -8.20 -0.44
CA SER A 84 -18.07 -7.26 -1.55
C SER A 84 -18.69 -7.81 -2.84
N GLN A 85 -19.04 -6.92 -3.78
CA GLN A 85 -19.46 -7.31 -5.11
C GLN A 85 -18.33 -7.89 -5.98
N TRP A 86 -17.06 -7.79 -5.53
CA TRP A 86 -15.87 -8.25 -6.25
C TRP A 86 -15.29 -9.55 -5.67
N ARG A 87 -16.04 -10.27 -4.84
CA ARG A 87 -15.58 -11.48 -4.13
C ARG A 87 -14.89 -12.51 -5.04
N ASP A 88 -15.36 -12.66 -6.27
CA ASP A 88 -14.83 -13.65 -7.23
C ASP A 88 -13.46 -13.24 -7.82
N GLN A 89 -13.10 -11.97 -7.67
CA GLN A 89 -11.82 -11.39 -8.14
C GLN A 89 -10.76 -11.32 -7.03
N LEU A 90 -11.15 -11.48 -5.77
CA LEU A 90 -10.32 -11.23 -4.59
C LEU A 90 -9.94 -12.53 -3.89
N LYS A 91 -8.64 -12.70 -3.62
CA LYS A 91 -8.12 -13.85 -2.85
C LYS A 91 -7.18 -13.38 -1.76
N ALA A 92 -7.38 -13.86 -0.53
CA ALA A 92 -6.51 -13.58 0.61
C ALA A 92 -5.67 -14.80 0.97
N PHE A 93 -4.38 -14.59 1.24
CA PHE A 93 -3.42 -15.63 1.56
C PHE A 93 -2.67 -15.29 2.85
N HIS A 94 -2.74 -16.18 3.83
CA HIS A 94 -1.95 -16.09 5.06
C HIS A 94 -0.55 -16.66 4.80
N SER A 95 0.42 -15.79 4.58
CA SER A 95 1.81 -16.18 4.31
C SER A 95 2.77 -15.03 4.59
N ASP A 96 4.01 -15.34 4.95
CA ASP A 96 5.09 -14.38 4.74
C ASP A 96 5.28 -14.21 3.23
N ILE A 97 5.31 -12.97 2.76
CA ILE A 97 5.47 -12.67 1.33
C ILE A 97 6.82 -13.14 0.77
N VAL A 98 7.85 -13.22 1.63
CA VAL A 98 9.17 -13.72 1.23
C VAL A 98 9.10 -15.19 0.85
N ASP A 99 8.30 -15.97 1.60
CA ASP A 99 8.10 -17.41 1.41
C ASP A 99 6.95 -17.73 0.45
N PHE A 100 6.17 -16.72 0.05
CA PHE A 100 5.01 -16.91 -0.82
C PHE A 100 5.44 -17.43 -2.20
N GLN A 101 4.95 -18.64 -2.54
CA GLN A 101 5.25 -19.32 -3.79
C GLN A 101 4.05 -19.20 -4.75
N THR A 102 4.33 -18.75 -5.95
CA THR A 102 3.37 -18.67 -7.04
C THR A 102 4.08 -18.64 -8.39
N ASP A 103 3.49 -19.25 -9.39
CA ASP A 103 3.94 -19.15 -10.78
C ASP A 103 3.38 -17.90 -11.48
N LYS A 104 2.46 -17.19 -10.82
CA LYS A 104 1.88 -15.96 -11.36
C LYS A 104 2.91 -14.83 -11.39
N LYS A 105 2.76 -13.98 -12.39
CA LYS A 105 3.38 -12.65 -12.46
C LYS A 105 2.27 -11.61 -12.42
N TYR A 106 2.56 -10.47 -11.83
CA TYR A 106 1.59 -9.41 -11.56
C TYR A 106 1.89 -8.17 -12.41
N ASP A 107 0.84 -7.60 -13.00
CA ASP A 107 0.94 -6.36 -13.76
C ASP A 107 1.09 -5.15 -12.83
N LEU A 108 0.58 -5.29 -11.60
CA LEU A 108 0.67 -4.29 -10.56
C LEU A 108 0.94 -4.97 -9.21
N ILE A 109 1.92 -4.47 -8.49
CA ILE A 109 2.14 -4.79 -7.08
C ILE A 109 1.84 -3.52 -6.28
N VAL A 110 1.10 -3.64 -5.19
CA VAL A 110 0.84 -2.52 -4.28
C VAL A 110 1.25 -2.87 -2.87
N SER A 111 1.64 -1.88 -2.08
CA SER A 111 1.90 -2.06 -0.66
C SER A 111 1.76 -0.76 0.13
N ASN A 112 1.14 -0.85 1.29
CA ASN A 112 1.26 0.13 2.36
C ASN A 112 2.00 -0.54 3.53
N PRO A 113 3.33 -0.68 3.45
CA PRO A 113 4.08 -1.47 4.41
C PRO A 113 4.11 -0.80 5.77
N PRO A 114 4.18 -1.57 6.89
CA PRO A 114 4.36 -0.99 8.20
C PRO A 114 5.70 -0.25 8.26
N PHE A 115 5.67 1.02 8.71
CA PHE A 115 6.86 1.87 8.80
C PHE A 115 7.65 1.55 10.05
N PHE A 116 8.65 0.69 9.96
CA PHE A 116 9.55 0.44 11.07
C PHE A 116 10.58 1.56 11.17
N ASN A 117 10.44 2.43 12.16
CA ASN A 117 11.46 3.39 12.57
C ASN A 117 12.68 2.67 13.14
N ARG A 118 13.55 2.11 12.29
CA ARG A 118 14.88 1.63 12.73
C ARG A 118 15.82 2.76 13.12
N TYR A 119 15.41 4.02 13.00
CA TYR A 119 16.22 5.21 13.35
C TYR A 119 15.86 5.85 14.70
N SER A 120 14.96 5.28 15.50
CA SER A 120 14.83 5.73 16.88
C SER A 120 15.92 5.10 17.74
N LYS A 121 17.06 5.84 17.84
CA LYS A 121 18.18 5.72 18.77
C LYS A 121 18.86 4.34 18.90
N CYS A 122 20.10 4.33 18.44
CA CYS A 122 21.15 3.40 18.85
C CYS A 122 21.13 3.12 20.36
N ASP A 123 20.78 1.89 20.72
CA ASP A 123 21.37 1.26 21.88
C ASP A 123 22.25 0.12 21.39
N SER A 124 23.54 0.25 21.65
CA SER A 124 24.66 -0.58 21.19
C SER A 124 24.59 -2.06 21.63
N ASP A 125 23.61 -2.43 22.44
CA ASP A 125 23.50 -3.77 23.04
C ASP A 125 22.41 -4.68 22.42
N ARG A 126 21.71 -4.23 21.36
CA ARG A 126 20.67 -5.01 20.70
C ARG A 126 21.09 -5.73 19.41
N LYS A 127 22.35 -5.63 19.00
CA LYS A 127 22.85 -6.27 17.76
C LYS A 127 22.83 -7.82 17.75
N SER A 128 22.60 -8.47 18.88
CA SER A 128 22.66 -9.93 18.97
C SER A 128 21.31 -10.65 19.04
N ARG A 129 20.19 -9.95 19.28
CA ARG A 129 18.85 -10.58 19.45
C ARG A 129 17.88 -10.38 18.29
N ALA A 130 18.24 -9.60 17.28
CA ALA A 130 17.35 -9.26 16.13
C ALA A 130 17.43 -10.30 15.00
N ARG A 131 17.58 -11.58 15.29
CA ARG A 131 17.71 -12.58 14.21
C ARG A 131 16.47 -13.36 13.86
N HIS A 132 15.41 -13.37 14.64
CA HIS A 132 14.31 -14.28 14.32
C HIS A 132 12.86 -13.84 14.57
N ASN A 133 12.51 -12.79 15.36
CA ASN A 133 11.09 -12.60 15.69
C ASN A 133 10.48 -11.18 15.65
N ASP A 134 11.25 -10.10 15.37
CA ASP A 134 10.71 -8.71 15.36
C ASP A 134 11.09 -7.89 14.10
N ALA A 135 11.62 -8.53 13.08
CA ALA A 135 12.01 -7.87 11.85
C ALA A 135 10.85 -7.92 10.86
N GLY A 136 10.00 -6.89 10.85
CA GLY A 136 9.07 -6.68 9.75
C GLY A 136 9.78 -6.69 8.39
N LEU A 137 9.01 -6.78 7.32
CA LEU A 137 9.49 -6.85 5.93
C LEU A 137 10.49 -5.72 5.63
N SER A 138 11.76 -6.07 5.37
CA SER A 138 12.79 -5.06 5.05
C SER A 138 12.59 -4.48 3.65
N TYR A 139 13.13 -3.28 3.40
CA TYR A 139 13.07 -2.67 2.06
C TYR A 139 13.74 -3.54 0.99
N ALA A 140 14.88 -4.17 1.32
CA ALA A 140 15.53 -5.12 0.43
C ALA A 140 14.63 -6.31 0.10
N ALA A 141 13.92 -6.86 1.10
CA ALA A 141 13.04 -8.01 0.90
C ALA A 141 11.82 -7.63 0.03
N ILE A 142 11.13 -6.52 0.31
CA ILE A 142 9.97 -6.12 -0.49
C ILE A 142 10.36 -5.79 -1.94
N CYS A 143 11.51 -5.12 -2.16
CA CYS A 143 12.02 -4.85 -3.51
C CYS A 143 12.39 -6.15 -4.26
N SER A 144 13.03 -7.11 -3.57
CA SER A 144 13.36 -8.42 -4.13
C SER A 144 12.10 -9.20 -4.53
N VAL A 145 11.09 -9.22 -3.64
CA VAL A 145 9.80 -9.87 -3.93
C VAL A 145 9.09 -9.19 -5.09
N ALA A 146 9.03 -7.85 -5.11
CA ALA A 146 8.42 -7.11 -6.20
C ALA A 146 9.11 -7.42 -7.53
N SER A 147 10.44 -7.38 -7.58
CA SER A 147 11.21 -7.74 -8.79
C SER A 147 10.97 -9.19 -9.24
N ARG A 148 10.82 -10.12 -8.29
CA ARG A 148 10.57 -11.53 -8.57
C ARG A 148 9.18 -11.78 -9.13
N LEU A 149 8.16 -11.09 -8.61
CA LEU A 149 6.75 -11.37 -8.91
C LEU A 149 6.17 -10.48 -10.01
N MET A 150 6.80 -9.37 -10.33
CA MET A 150 6.29 -8.40 -11.31
C MET A 150 6.50 -8.88 -12.74
N GLN A 151 5.57 -8.56 -13.64
CA GLN A 151 5.73 -8.69 -15.10
C GLN A 151 6.82 -7.74 -15.61
N PRO A 152 7.42 -7.97 -16.80
CA PRO A 152 8.39 -7.03 -17.38
C PRO A 152 7.89 -5.61 -17.50
N GLU A 153 6.63 -5.41 -17.89
CA GLU A 153 5.95 -4.11 -17.99
C GLU A 153 5.13 -3.77 -16.74
N GLY A 154 5.34 -4.53 -15.66
CA GLY A 154 4.63 -4.36 -14.40
C GLY A 154 5.05 -3.11 -13.65
N ARG A 155 4.25 -2.74 -12.67
CA ARG A 155 4.45 -1.55 -11.82
C ARG A 155 4.38 -1.94 -10.35
N PHE A 156 5.19 -1.28 -9.54
CA PHE A 156 5.17 -1.43 -8.08
C PHE A 156 4.82 -0.10 -7.43
N ALA A 157 3.62 0.02 -6.87
CA ALA A 157 3.13 1.22 -6.21
C ALA A 157 3.12 1.05 -4.69
N LEU A 158 3.66 2.03 -3.96
CA LEU A 158 3.69 1.98 -2.51
C LEU A 158 3.68 3.37 -1.90
N VAL A 159 3.29 3.46 -0.61
CA VAL A 159 3.40 4.68 0.18
C VAL A 159 4.51 4.55 1.21
N LEU A 160 5.29 5.62 1.41
CA LEU A 160 6.36 5.67 2.41
C LEU A 160 6.37 7.02 3.13
N PRO A 161 6.91 7.10 4.37
CA PRO A 161 7.36 8.36 4.95
C PRO A 161 8.47 8.98 4.09
N VAL A 162 8.48 10.31 3.94
CA VAL A 162 9.49 11.03 3.15
C VAL A 162 10.91 10.72 3.62
N ASN A 163 11.12 10.66 4.93
CA ASN A 163 12.43 10.48 5.55
C ASN A 163 13.08 9.11 5.32
N VAL A 164 12.36 8.14 4.75
CA VAL A 164 12.92 6.82 4.42
C VAL A 164 13.00 6.57 2.92
N MET A 165 12.51 7.49 2.11
CA MET A 165 12.43 7.34 0.66
C MET A 165 13.81 7.08 0.04
N GLU A 166 14.85 7.83 0.42
CA GLU A 166 16.20 7.70 -0.14
C GLU A 166 16.76 6.30 0.10
N ALA A 167 16.70 5.83 1.37
CA ALA A 167 17.18 4.49 1.73
C ALA A 167 16.36 3.37 1.03
N PHE A 168 15.06 3.59 0.82
CA PHE A 168 14.24 2.66 0.06
C PHE A 168 14.65 2.62 -1.41
N MET A 169 14.90 3.76 -2.04
CA MET A 169 15.31 3.84 -3.45
C MET A 169 16.66 3.17 -3.70
N GLU A 170 17.62 3.25 -2.77
CA GLU A 170 18.87 2.50 -2.84
C GLU A 170 18.64 0.98 -2.94
N GLU A 171 17.70 0.44 -2.15
CA GLU A 171 17.35 -0.99 -2.22
C GLU A 171 16.55 -1.33 -3.48
N ALA A 172 15.68 -0.44 -3.94
CA ALA A 172 14.92 -0.62 -5.16
C ALA A 172 15.84 -0.71 -6.40
N GLU A 173 16.85 0.15 -6.49
CA GLU A 173 17.80 0.12 -7.61
C GLU A 173 18.64 -1.17 -7.67
N LYS A 174 18.97 -1.77 -6.51
CA LYS A 174 19.62 -3.10 -6.46
C LYS A 174 18.73 -4.19 -7.07
N GLY A 175 17.39 -4.04 -6.92
CA GLY A 175 16.38 -4.87 -7.54
C GLY A 175 16.04 -4.49 -8.99
N ARG A 176 16.74 -3.52 -9.58
CA ARG A 176 16.46 -2.93 -10.91
C ARG A 176 15.08 -2.28 -11.01
N LEU A 177 14.56 -1.78 -9.89
CA LEU A 177 13.33 -1.01 -9.83
C LEU A 177 13.68 0.48 -9.81
N TYR A 178 13.14 1.23 -10.75
CA TYR A 178 13.41 2.64 -10.95
C TYR A 178 12.14 3.46 -10.78
N LEU A 179 12.28 4.66 -10.26
CA LEU A 179 11.15 5.57 -10.05
C LEU A 179 10.58 6.04 -11.40
N HIS A 180 9.28 5.87 -11.57
CA HIS A 180 8.53 6.33 -12.74
C HIS A 180 7.59 7.48 -12.38
N LYS A 181 6.95 7.38 -11.20
CA LYS A 181 5.97 8.37 -10.77
C LYS A 181 6.05 8.61 -9.27
N ARG A 182 5.87 9.86 -8.84
CA ARG A 182 5.88 10.28 -7.44
C ARG A 182 4.74 11.25 -7.13
N MET A 183 4.01 11.01 -6.05
CA MET A 183 3.12 11.98 -5.44
C MET A 183 3.65 12.34 -4.04
N THR A 184 4.05 13.59 -3.85
CA THR A 184 4.48 14.12 -2.56
C THR A 184 3.27 14.61 -1.78
N ILE A 185 3.07 14.11 -0.57
CA ILE A 185 1.89 14.38 0.25
C ILE A 185 2.23 15.32 1.39
N ILE A 186 1.55 16.46 1.42
CA ILE A 186 1.64 17.50 2.44
C ILE A 186 0.40 17.40 3.33
N PRO A 187 0.55 17.15 4.65
CA PRO A 187 -0.58 16.95 5.55
C PRO A 187 -1.43 18.22 5.75
N ILE A 188 -0.79 19.37 5.82
CA ILE A 188 -1.41 20.69 5.99
C ILE A 188 -0.62 21.68 5.13
N GLU A 189 -1.32 22.55 4.43
CA GLU A 189 -0.72 23.62 3.61
C GLU A 189 0.33 24.42 4.40
N GLY A 190 1.49 24.66 3.78
CA GLY A 190 2.63 25.31 4.42
C GLY A 190 3.43 24.46 5.41
N LYS A 191 3.11 23.16 5.58
CA LYS A 191 3.93 22.21 6.33
C LYS A 191 4.81 21.38 5.40
N GLU A 192 5.85 20.80 5.98
CA GLU A 192 6.72 19.88 5.26
C GLU A 192 5.96 18.61 4.85
N PRO A 193 6.28 18.03 3.69
CA PRO A 193 5.77 16.74 3.27
C PRO A 193 6.11 15.66 4.28
N ASN A 194 5.19 14.72 4.52
CA ASN A 194 5.42 13.62 5.44
C ASN A 194 5.27 12.24 4.82
N ARG A 195 4.65 12.14 3.64
CA ARG A 195 4.45 10.90 2.88
C ARG A 195 4.76 11.11 1.42
N VAL A 196 5.14 10.01 0.77
CA VAL A 196 5.24 9.93 -0.69
C VAL A 196 4.57 8.65 -1.17
N ASN A 197 3.78 8.73 -2.24
CA ASN A 197 3.45 7.58 -3.05
C ASN A 197 4.49 7.48 -4.17
N LEU A 198 4.99 6.28 -4.40
CA LEU A 198 5.97 5.98 -5.43
C LEU A 198 5.39 4.91 -6.36
N GLU A 199 5.61 5.05 -7.66
CA GLU A 199 5.42 3.98 -8.63
C GLU A 199 6.76 3.69 -9.29
N LEU A 200 7.18 2.42 -9.21
CA LEU A 200 8.44 1.94 -9.76
C LEU A 200 8.17 0.89 -10.84
N GLY A 201 9.10 0.75 -11.77
CA GLY A 201 9.08 -0.27 -12.79
C GLY A 201 10.50 -0.68 -13.19
N PHE A 202 10.58 -1.67 -14.08
CA PHE A 202 11.85 -2.04 -14.68
C PHE A 202 12.25 -1.02 -15.76
N GLY A 203 13.54 -0.73 -15.82
CA GLY A 203 14.06 0.27 -16.76
C GLY A 203 13.96 1.70 -16.25
N LYS A 204 14.94 2.50 -16.60
CA LYS A 204 14.97 3.93 -16.23
C LYS A 204 14.10 4.73 -17.20
N ASN A 205 13.16 5.50 -16.66
CA ASN A 205 12.46 6.50 -17.44
C ASN A 205 13.33 7.74 -17.64
N SER A 206 13.24 8.36 -18.79
CA SER A 206 13.91 9.64 -19.07
C SER A 206 13.29 10.80 -18.29
N GLU A 207 12.03 10.68 -17.91
CA GLU A 207 11.27 11.68 -17.18
C GLU A 207 10.43 11.02 -16.09
N ILE A 208 10.53 11.54 -14.86
CA ILE A 208 9.75 11.10 -13.71
C ILE A 208 8.51 12.00 -13.63
N GLN A 209 7.33 11.39 -13.57
CA GLN A 209 6.09 12.13 -13.33
C GLN A 209 6.00 12.51 -11.85
N GLU A 210 5.91 13.80 -11.57
CA GLU A 210 5.87 14.31 -10.20
C GLU A 210 4.64 15.17 -9.96
N GLU A 211 4.00 14.97 -8.82
CA GLU A 211 2.88 15.77 -8.36
C GLU A 211 2.94 16.02 -6.85
N THR A 212 2.28 17.08 -6.41
CA THR A 212 2.13 17.42 -4.99
C THR A 212 0.67 17.40 -4.61
N PHE A 213 0.39 16.81 -3.46
CA PHE A 213 -0.95 16.64 -2.94
C PHE A 213 -1.06 17.21 -1.52
N VAL A 214 -1.97 18.17 -1.31
CA VAL A 214 -2.21 18.80 -0.02
C VAL A 214 -3.52 18.29 0.58
N ILE A 215 -3.46 17.67 1.75
CA ILE A 215 -4.64 17.08 2.39
C ILE A 215 -5.54 18.16 2.99
N ARG A 216 -4.98 19.09 3.77
CA ARG A 216 -5.72 20.11 4.50
C ARG A 216 -5.16 21.50 4.24
N ASP A 217 -6.05 22.50 4.25
CA ASP A 217 -5.68 23.90 4.25
C ASP A 217 -5.12 24.36 5.60
N THR A 218 -4.76 25.64 5.71
CA THR A 218 -4.27 26.27 6.95
C THR A 218 -5.29 26.25 8.10
N ASP A 219 -6.59 26.20 7.80
CA ASP A 219 -7.68 26.07 8.77
C ASP A 219 -7.96 24.61 9.15
N LYS A 220 -7.15 23.66 8.67
CA LYS A 220 -7.29 22.21 8.89
C LYS A 220 -8.55 21.60 8.26
N ARG A 221 -9.22 22.26 7.32
CA ARG A 221 -10.29 21.70 6.51
C ARG A 221 -9.68 20.89 5.35
N PHE A 222 -10.38 19.90 4.85
CA PHE A 222 -9.95 19.21 3.65
C PHE A 222 -9.93 20.18 2.45
N THR A 223 -8.85 20.12 1.65
CA THR A 223 -8.73 20.95 0.45
C THR A 223 -9.74 20.55 -0.62
N ALA A 224 -10.01 21.45 -1.56
CA ALA A 224 -10.79 21.12 -2.75
C ALA A 224 -10.16 19.96 -3.54
N GLN A 225 -8.81 19.94 -3.62
CA GLN A 225 -8.06 18.83 -4.23
C GLN A 225 -8.35 17.49 -3.56
N TYR A 226 -8.34 17.43 -2.21
CA TYR A 226 -8.64 16.22 -1.46
C TYR A 226 -10.08 15.74 -1.68
N ASN A 227 -11.04 16.66 -1.61
CA ASN A 227 -12.46 16.34 -1.80
C ASN A 227 -12.74 15.80 -3.22
N GLU A 228 -12.21 16.46 -4.25
CA GLU A 228 -12.35 16.03 -5.63
C GLU A 228 -11.67 14.68 -5.88
N PHE A 229 -10.46 14.49 -5.30
CA PHE A 229 -9.69 13.26 -5.46
C PHE A 229 -10.39 12.02 -4.88
N LEU A 230 -11.09 12.18 -3.75
CA LEU A 230 -11.72 11.07 -3.03
C LEU A 230 -13.24 11.03 -3.16
N LYS A 231 -13.84 11.89 -3.98
CA LYS A 231 -15.31 11.98 -4.15
C LYS A 231 -15.97 10.65 -4.51
N ASP A 232 -15.28 9.77 -5.24
CA ASP A 232 -15.83 8.48 -5.68
C ASP A 232 -15.78 7.39 -4.59
N TYR A 233 -15.11 7.67 -3.48
CA TYR A 233 -14.92 6.73 -2.38
C TYR A 233 -15.71 7.09 -1.13
N TYR A 234 -15.63 8.33 -0.67
CA TYR A 234 -16.24 8.74 0.59
C TYR A 234 -17.72 9.10 0.47
N LEU A 235 -18.49 8.73 1.51
CA LEU A 235 -19.83 9.23 1.72
C LEU A 235 -19.74 10.68 2.25
N GLY A 236 -20.40 11.63 1.58
CA GLY A 236 -20.54 12.99 2.10
C GLY A 236 -19.36 13.94 1.88
N LEU A 237 -18.49 13.68 0.90
CA LEU A 237 -17.59 14.68 0.31
C LEU A 237 -18.29 15.45 -0.81
#